data_3740ccada89fe8f71cd96c21dc21ea61
#
_entry.id   3740ccada89fe8f71cd96c21dc21ea61
#
_cell.length_a   1.000
_cell.length_b   1.000
_cell.length_c   1.000
_cell.angle_alpha   90.00
_cell.angle_beta   90.00
_cell.angle_gamma   90.00
#
_symmetry.space_group_name_H-M   'P 1'
#
loop_
_entity.id
_entity.type
_entity.pdbx_description
1 polymer ?
#
loop_
_entity_poly.entity_id
_entity_poly.type
_entity_poly.pdbx_seq_one_letter_code
_entity_poly.pdbx_strand_id
1 'polypeptide(L)'
;AHSRAHPRAPLAIKVHCTTGDGKHFDSLTGGISGGGLFIESSAPLAPGTELKVEFALPDRPSQKFETRAKVAWARSKPERYLLFPGMGIQFTDIDPEAQARLIDLVASLNRTRATA
;
A
#
# COMPACT_ATOMS: atom_id res chain seq x y z
N ALA A 1 2.52 -0.27 -22.70
CA ALA A 1 3.07 0.30 -21.46
C ALA A 1 1.94 0.74 -20.56
N HIS A 2 2.06 0.45 -19.31
CA HIS A 2 1.05 0.84 -18.34
C HIS A 2 1.40 2.17 -17.74
N SER A 3 0.54 3.14 -17.96
CA SER A 3 0.65 4.37 -17.20
C SER A 3 -0.05 4.13 -15.87
N ARG A 4 0.65 4.35 -14.79
CA ARG A 4 0.04 4.34 -13.47
C ARG A 4 -0.49 5.72 -13.17
N ALA A 5 -1.68 5.76 -12.57
CA ALA A 5 -2.27 7.04 -12.19
C ALA A 5 -1.39 7.79 -11.19
N HIS A 6 -0.64 7.06 -10.37
CA HIS A 6 0.23 7.65 -9.34
C HIS A 6 1.58 6.96 -9.34
N PRO A 7 2.68 7.69 -9.20
CA PRO A 7 4.00 7.08 -9.06
C PRO A 7 4.11 6.28 -7.77
N ARG A 8 5.01 5.33 -7.76
CA ARG A 8 5.28 4.46 -6.61
C ARG A 8 6.68 4.70 -6.07
N ALA A 9 6.83 4.41 -4.78
CA ALA A 9 8.12 4.36 -4.13
C ALA A 9 8.19 3.13 -3.23
N PRO A 10 9.37 2.49 -3.08
CA PRO A 10 9.53 1.42 -2.11
C PRO A 10 9.49 2.01 -0.69
N LEU A 11 8.71 1.39 0.16
CA LEU A 11 8.58 1.83 1.54
C LEU A 11 8.05 0.66 2.37
N ALA A 12 8.84 0.22 3.36
CA ALA A 12 8.45 -0.85 4.25
C ALA A 12 7.94 -0.25 5.55
N ILE A 13 6.63 -0.22 5.71
CA ILE A 13 5.99 0.22 6.95
C ILE A 13 4.95 -0.81 7.37
N LYS A 14 4.65 -0.82 8.65
CA LYS A 14 3.62 -1.70 9.19
C LYS A 14 2.24 -1.17 8.84
N VAL A 15 1.39 -2.04 8.34
CA VAL A 15 0.01 -1.71 8.04
C VAL A 15 -0.90 -2.68 8.80
N HIS A 16 -1.93 -2.14 9.43
CA HIS A 16 -2.95 -2.92 10.10
C HIS A 16 -4.17 -3.04 9.18
N CYS A 17 -4.60 -4.26 8.92
CA CYS A 17 -5.70 -4.53 7.99
C CYS A 17 -6.86 -5.19 8.72
N THR A 18 -8.07 -4.80 8.35
CA THR A 18 -9.30 -5.38 8.87
C THR A 18 -10.18 -5.76 7.70
N THR A 19 -10.55 -7.04 7.61
CA THR A 19 -11.45 -7.52 6.56
C THR A 19 -12.91 -7.29 6.95
N GLY A 20 -13.80 -7.41 5.97
CA GLY A 20 -15.23 -7.19 6.20
C GLY A 20 -15.87 -8.17 7.17
N ASP A 21 -15.27 -9.34 7.36
CA ASP A 21 -15.73 -10.35 8.32
C ASP A 21 -15.15 -10.17 9.72
N GLY A 22 -14.43 -9.07 9.96
CA GLY A 22 -13.93 -8.74 11.29
C GLY A 22 -12.55 -9.30 11.62
N LYS A 23 -11.88 -9.95 10.68
CA LYS A 23 -10.53 -10.44 10.90
C LYS A 23 -9.52 -9.31 10.81
N HIS A 24 -8.52 -9.37 11.66
CA HIS A 24 -7.44 -8.38 11.74
C HIS A 24 -6.10 -9.05 11.47
N PHE A 25 -5.23 -8.35 10.76
CA PHE A 25 -3.84 -8.80 10.61
C PHE A 25 -2.93 -7.61 10.36
N ASP A 26 -1.66 -7.77 10.72
CA ASP A 26 -0.62 -6.78 10.45
C ASP A 26 0.30 -7.32 9.38
N SER A 27 0.76 -6.44 8.51
CA SER A 27 1.71 -6.81 7.46
C SER A 27 2.64 -5.65 7.17
N LEU A 28 3.70 -5.92 6.41
CA LEU A 28 4.60 -4.88 5.92
C LEU A 28 4.22 -4.52 4.49
N THR A 29 4.36 -3.26 4.17
CA THR A 29 4.21 -2.81 2.79
C THR A 29 5.52 -3.04 2.05
N GLY A 30 5.44 -3.30 0.74
CA GLY A 30 6.60 -3.35 -0.13
C GLY A 30 6.70 -2.15 -1.05
N GLY A 31 5.63 -1.36 -1.15
CA GLY A 31 5.61 -0.15 -1.95
C GLY A 31 4.36 0.65 -1.67
N ILE A 32 4.43 1.95 -1.93
CA ILE A 32 3.33 2.88 -1.65
C ILE A 32 3.16 3.85 -2.80
N SER A 33 1.92 4.26 -3.04
CA SER A 33 1.58 5.31 -4.00
C SER A 33 0.39 6.10 -3.48
N GLY A 34 0.01 7.16 -4.19
CA GLY A 34 -1.21 7.89 -3.86
C GLY A 34 -2.48 7.09 -4.08
N GLY A 35 -2.40 5.99 -4.84
CA GLY A 35 -3.56 5.16 -5.17
C GLY A 35 -3.65 3.84 -4.43
N GLY A 36 -2.60 3.41 -3.73
CA GLY A 36 -2.62 2.13 -3.04
C GLY A 36 -1.30 1.68 -2.49
N LEU A 37 -1.28 0.45 -2.02
CA LEU A 37 -0.13 -0.19 -1.38
C LEU A 37 0.08 -1.58 -1.96
N PHE A 38 1.35 -2.03 -1.97
CA PHE A 38 1.63 -3.45 -2.05
C PHE A 38 1.84 -3.96 -0.63
N ILE A 39 1.13 -5.03 -0.26
CA ILE A 39 1.23 -5.65 1.07
C ILE A 39 1.84 -7.03 0.91
N GLU A 40 2.93 -7.28 1.62
CA GLU A 40 3.55 -8.59 1.67
C GLU A 40 2.67 -9.55 2.47
N SER A 41 2.43 -10.74 1.92
CA SER A 41 1.62 -11.74 2.59
C SER A 41 1.89 -13.12 2.01
N SER A 42 2.07 -14.10 2.87
CA SER A 42 2.19 -15.50 2.45
C SER A 42 0.84 -16.11 2.08
N ALA A 43 -0.25 -15.44 2.44
CA ALA A 43 -1.62 -15.88 2.15
C ALA A 43 -2.45 -14.68 1.71
N PRO A 44 -2.19 -14.14 0.50
CA PRO A 44 -2.89 -12.96 0.04
C PRO A 44 -4.38 -13.23 -0.15
N LEU A 45 -5.17 -12.20 0.09
CA LEU A 45 -6.62 -12.26 -0.10
C LEU A 45 -6.96 -12.23 -1.58
N ALA A 46 -8.14 -12.77 -1.91
CA ALA A 46 -8.59 -12.81 -3.30
C ALA A 46 -8.85 -11.41 -3.85
N PRO A 47 -8.59 -11.17 -5.15
CA PRO A 47 -8.95 -9.91 -5.79
C PRO A 47 -10.43 -9.60 -5.59
N GLY A 48 -10.72 -8.32 -5.34
CA GLY A 48 -12.06 -7.86 -5.03
C GLY A 48 -12.40 -7.85 -3.55
N THR A 49 -11.57 -8.46 -2.71
CA THR A 49 -11.80 -8.44 -1.26
C THR A 49 -11.68 -7.01 -0.75
N GLU A 50 -12.69 -6.57 -0.02
CA GLU A 50 -12.69 -5.25 0.61
C GLU A 50 -12.07 -5.34 1.99
N LEU A 51 -11.29 -4.32 2.34
CA LEU A 51 -10.67 -4.24 3.66
C LEU A 51 -10.47 -2.79 4.04
N LYS A 52 -10.17 -2.59 5.31
CA LYS A 52 -9.80 -1.30 5.86
C LYS A 52 -8.33 -1.38 6.23
N VAL A 53 -7.57 -0.37 5.89
CA VAL A 53 -6.14 -0.31 6.19
C VAL A 53 -5.84 0.90 7.06
N GLU A 54 -4.90 0.71 7.98
CA GLU A 54 -4.46 1.74 8.90
C GLU A 54 -2.95 1.70 8.99
N PHE A 55 -2.31 2.83 8.80
CA PHE A 55 -0.86 2.92 8.85
C PHE A 55 -0.44 4.34 9.19
N ALA A 56 0.83 4.50 9.63
CA ALA A 56 1.41 5.81 9.90
C ALA A 56 2.57 6.03 8.95
N LEU A 57 2.71 7.26 8.45
CA LEU A 57 3.82 7.61 7.57
C LEU A 57 5.06 7.94 8.41
N PRO A 58 6.27 7.66 7.85
CA PRO A 58 7.51 7.91 8.58
C PRO A 58 7.72 9.36 8.99
N ASP A 59 7.25 10.31 8.18
CA ASP A 59 7.40 11.73 8.46
C ASP A 59 6.43 12.25 9.52
N ARG A 60 5.38 11.49 9.83
CA ARG A 60 4.38 11.86 10.83
C ARG A 60 3.88 10.62 11.58
N PRO A 61 4.73 9.99 12.40
CA PRO A 61 4.37 8.72 13.03
C PRO A 61 3.23 8.82 14.04
N SER A 62 2.92 10.02 14.51
CA SER A 62 1.79 10.22 15.43
C SER A 62 0.45 10.34 14.71
N GLN A 63 0.44 10.49 13.38
CA GLN A 63 -0.78 10.58 12.60
C GLN A 63 -1.00 9.29 11.84
N LYS A 64 -2.13 8.67 12.08
CA LYS A 64 -2.49 7.45 11.37
C LYS A 64 -3.40 7.74 10.20
N PHE A 65 -3.13 7.08 9.09
CA PHE A 65 -4.01 7.05 7.96
C PHE A 65 -4.94 5.85 8.11
N GLU A 66 -6.21 6.07 7.83
CA GLU A 66 -7.19 5.01 7.84
C GLU A 66 -8.05 5.18 6.60
N THR A 67 -8.14 4.15 5.78
CA THR A 67 -8.94 4.24 4.57
C THR A 67 -9.43 2.86 4.15
N ARG A 68 -10.48 2.85 3.36
CA ARG A 68 -10.98 1.63 2.75
C ARG A 68 -10.19 1.32 1.50
N ALA A 69 -10.07 0.05 1.21
CA ALA A 69 -9.34 -0.43 0.06
C ALA A 69 -9.92 -1.74 -0.42
N LYS A 70 -9.52 -2.17 -1.60
CA LYS A 70 -9.84 -3.50 -2.10
C LYS A 70 -8.61 -4.12 -2.73
N VAL A 71 -8.54 -5.43 -2.70
CA VAL A 71 -7.46 -6.17 -3.37
C VAL A 71 -7.66 -6.06 -4.87
N ALA A 72 -6.69 -5.48 -5.56
CA ALA A 72 -6.73 -5.35 -7.01
C ALA A 72 -6.13 -6.58 -7.69
N TRP A 73 -5.07 -7.14 -7.09
CA TRP A 73 -4.42 -8.34 -7.59
C TRP A 73 -3.69 -9.02 -6.45
N ALA A 74 -3.43 -10.32 -6.62
CA ALA A 74 -2.77 -11.11 -5.59
C ALA A 74 -1.81 -12.11 -6.22
N ARG A 75 -0.71 -12.41 -5.52
CA ARG A 75 0.28 -13.41 -5.93
C ARG A 75 0.68 -14.24 -4.73
N SER A 76 0.42 -15.52 -4.82
CA SER A 76 0.71 -16.45 -3.73
C SER A 76 2.11 -17.06 -3.81
N LYS A 77 2.83 -16.84 -4.92
CA LYS A 77 4.17 -17.38 -5.13
C LYS A 77 5.11 -16.28 -5.59
N PRO A 78 6.40 -16.34 -5.21
CA PRO A 78 7.38 -15.44 -5.78
C PRO A 78 7.46 -15.58 -7.28
N GLU A 79 7.63 -14.48 -7.98
CA GLU A 79 7.82 -14.45 -9.42
C GLU A 79 9.14 -13.81 -9.75
N ARG A 80 9.50 -13.88 -11.05
CA ARG A 80 10.79 -13.39 -11.55
C ARG A 80 11.16 -11.99 -11.05
N TYR A 81 10.17 -11.10 -10.97
CA TYR A 81 10.39 -9.70 -10.60
C TYR A 81 9.79 -9.33 -9.25
N LEU A 82 9.08 -10.24 -8.63
CA LEU A 82 8.52 -10.04 -7.30
C LEU A 82 9.05 -11.13 -6.40
N LEU A 83 9.95 -10.76 -5.52
CA LEU A 83 10.62 -11.70 -4.62
C LEU A 83 9.70 -12.22 -3.52
N PHE A 84 8.64 -11.47 -3.20
CA PHE A 84 7.75 -11.81 -2.11
C PHE A 84 6.33 -11.97 -2.60
N PRO A 85 5.60 -12.98 -2.12
CA PRO A 85 4.16 -13.04 -2.38
C PRO A 85 3.45 -11.91 -1.65
N GLY A 86 2.30 -11.55 -2.15
CA GLY A 86 1.52 -10.48 -1.55
C GLY A 86 0.37 -10.06 -2.42
N MET A 87 -0.16 -8.87 -2.13
CA MET A 87 -1.31 -8.33 -2.84
C MET A 87 -1.17 -6.84 -3.04
N GLY A 88 -1.60 -6.38 -4.20
CA GLY A 88 -1.74 -4.96 -4.48
C GLY A 88 -3.12 -4.52 -4.06
N ILE A 89 -3.20 -3.52 -3.19
CA ILE A 89 -4.48 -2.97 -2.78
C ILE A 89 -4.66 -1.57 -3.35
N GLN A 90 -5.89 -1.25 -3.71
CA GLN A 90 -6.27 0.04 -4.23
C GLN A 90 -7.16 0.74 -3.21
N PHE A 91 -6.84 1.98 -2.89
CA PHE A 91 -7.70 2.76 -2.00
C PHE A 91 -9.01 3.06 -2.72
N THR A 92 -10.13 2.85 -2.02
CA THR A 92 -11.46 3.06 -2.59
C THR A 92 -12.17 4.28 -2.01
N ASP A 93 -11.68 4.79 -0.89
CA ASP A 93 -12.33 5.91 -0.19
C ASP A 93 -11.26 6.65 0.62
N ILE A 94 -10.31 7.26 -0.10
CA ILE A 94 -9.25 8.01 0.57
C ILE A 94 -9.60 9.50 0.56
N ASP A 95 -9.38 10.14 1.72
CA ASP A 95 -9.56 11.57 1.84
C ASP A 95 -8.56 12.29 0.92
N PRO A 96 -9.01 13.31 0.15
CA PRO A 96 -8.12 14.04 -0.77
C PRO A 96 -6.88 14.63 -0.11
N GLU A 97 -6.98 15.11 1.12
CA GLU A 97 -5.81 15.64 1.84
C GLU A 97 -4.82 14.52 2.16
N ALA A 98 -5.32 13.37 2.59
CA ALA A 98 -4.47 12.21 2.85
C ALA A 98 -3.79 11.75 1.57
N GLN A 99 -4.53 11.68 0.46
CA GLN A 99 -3.97 11.29 -0.82
C GLN A 99 -2.87 12.26 -1.26
N ALA A 100 -3.09 13.55 -1.10
CA ALA A 100 -2.07 14.56 -1.45
C ALA A 100 -0.79 14.37 -0.64
N ARG A 101 -0.91 14.04 0.64
CA ARG A 101 0.27 13.76 1.48
C ARG A 101 1.01 12.51 1.04
N LEU A 102 0.29 11.47 0.62
CA LEU A 102 0.92 10.27 0.08
C LEU A 102 1.67 10.57 -1.21
N ILE A 103 1.07 11.36 -2.10
CA ILE A 103 1.71 11.75 -3.36
C ILE A 103 2.98 12.55 -3.07
N ASP A 104 2.93 13.48 -2.14
CA ASP A 104 4.11 14.27 -1.76
C ASP A 104 5.22 13.41 -1.16
N LEU A 105 4.85 12.47 -0.30
CA LEU A 105 5.83 11.55 0.28
C LEU A 105 6.51 10.71 -0.78
N VAL A 106 5.74 10.14 -1.69
CA VAL A 106 6.28 9.32 -2.78
C VAL A 106 7.22 10.15 -3.66
N ALA A 107 6.84 11.37 -4.00
CA ALA A 107 7.69 12.27 -4.77
C ALA A 107 9.00 12.58 -4.03
N SER A 108 8.92 12.81 -2.73
CA SER A 108 10.10 13.05 -1.90
C SER A 108 11.04 11.84 -1.87
N LEU A 109 10.49 10.65 -1.68
CA LEU A 109 11.27 9.43 -1.67
C LEU A 109 11.96 9.18 -3.00
N ASN A 110 11.27 9.42 -4.11
CA ASN A 110 11.82 9.23 -5.44
C ASN A 110 12.93 10.25 -5.76
N ARG A 111 12.78 11.49 -5.30
CA ARG A 111 13.84 12.49 -5.45
C ARG A 111 15.11 12.09 -4.68
N THR A 112 14.95 11.61 -3.45
CA THR A 112 16.07 11.16 -2.64
C THR A 112 16.81 10.01 -3.32
N ARG A 113 16.07 9.06 -3.88
CA ARG A 113 16.65 7.93 -4.60
C ARG A 113 17.39 8.38 -5.86
N ALA A 114 16.85 9.35 -6.58
CA ALA A 114 17.44 9.83 -7.82
C ALA A 114 18.75 10.58 -7.59
N THR A 115 18.93 11.18 -6.42
CA THR A 115 20.14 11.93 -6.09
C THR A 115 21.20 11.09 -5.36
N ALA A 116 20.87 9.88 -5.01
CA ALA A 116 21.76 9.01 -4.28
C ALA A 116 22.87 8.39 -5.15
#